data_015eb62945f0bce68a9a8ce39143e8be
#
_entry.id   015eb62945f0bce68a9a8ce39143e8be
#
_cell.length_a   1.000
_cell.length_b   1.000
_cell.length_c   1.000
_cell.angle_alpha   90.00
_cell.angle_beta   90.00
_cell.angle_gamma   90.00
#
_symmetry.space_group_name_H-M   'P 1'
#
loop_
_entity.id
_entity.type
_entity.pdbx_description
1 polymer ?
#
loop_
_entity_poly.entity_id
_entity_poly.type
_entity_poly.pdbx_seq_one_letter_code
_entity_poly.pdbx_strand_id
1 'polypeptide(L)'
;MAKLAVSEERLRFARDLNDLLGRSLTDVAVRTEHAERTLAVDREAAAAEMFEVRDLSRRSLREVRTVVQNYRAIDLDEVLASVRAVLEAADVRCTVWADTGSLPPETRTLLATVVREGATNVLKHSKAERCTITIENGVLEMSNDGVSGPVGEHAPIGLAGLAQRVRAAGGTLEAEPVAGGRYLLRAAVPA
;
A
#
# COMPACT_ATOMS: atom_id res chain seq x y z
N MET A 1 1.03 -30.50 3.33
CA MET A 1 0.67 -29.41 4.28
C MET A 1 0.61 -28.04 3.56
N ALA A 2 1.66 -27.55 2.88
CA ALA A 2 1.65 -26.22 2.23
C ALA A 2 0.55 -26.00 1.17
N LYS A 3 0.21 -26.99 0.35
CA LYS A 3 -0.85 -26.87 -0.68
C LYS A 3 -2.26 -26.71 -0.11
N LEU A 4 -2.54 -27.27 1.05
CA LEU A 4 -3.83 -27.12 1.75
C LEU A 4 -3.98 -25.71 2.32
N ALA A 5 -2.94 -25.18 2.96
CA ALA A 5 -2.94 -23.82 3.51
C ALA A 5 -3.15 -22.74 2.42
N VAL A 6 -2.50 -22.89 1.26
CA VAL A 6 -2.69 -22.00 0.10
C VAL A 6 -4.13 -22.10 -0.45
N SER A 7 -4.74 -23.29 -0.44
CA SER A 7 -6.13 -23.47 -0.90
C SER A 7 -7.14 -22.84 0.06
N GLU A 8 -6.93 -22.97 1.36
CA GLU A 8 -7.79 -22.36 2.39
C GLU A 8 -7.71 -20.83 2.37
N GLU A 9 -6.52 -20.29 2.15
CA GLU A 9 -6.30 -18.84 2.03
C GLU A 9 -7.03 -18.30 0.79
N ARG A 10 -6.93 -18.99 -0.36
CA ARG A 10 -7.67 -18.60 -1.58
C ARG A 10 -9.18 -18.60 -1.38
N LEU A 11 -9.71 -19.57 -0.64
CA LEU A 11 -11.13 -19.64 -0.33
C LEU A 11 -11.59 -18.56 0.64
N ARG A 12 -10.73 -18.16 1.60
CA ARG A 12 -10.98 -17.04 2.51
C ARG A 12 -11.04 -15.73 1.71
N PHE A 13 -10.03 -15.48 0.89
CA PHE A 13 -9.99 -14.30 0.02
C PHE A 13 -11.22 -14.20 -0.88
N ALA A 14 -11.62 -15.30 -1.54
CA ALA A 14 -12.78 -15.29 -2.41
C ALA A 14 -14.06 -14.96 -1.64
N ARG A 15 -14.19 -15.42 -0.39
CA ARG A 15 -15.32 -15.08 0.48
C ARG A 15 -15.29 -13.61 0.89
N ASP A 16 -14.16 -13.11 1.39
CA ASP A 16 -13.99 -11.71 1.81
C ASP A 16 -14.28 -10.74 0.67
N LEU A 17 -13.80 -11.08 -0.54
CA LEU A 17 -14.04 -10.29 -1.75
C LEU A 17 -15.52 -10.32 -2.16
N ASN A 18 -16.15 -11.48 -2.10
CA ASN A 18 -17.56 -11.65 -2.45
C ASN A 18 -18.48 -10.93 -1.46
N ASP A 19 -18.18 -10.97 -0.17
CA ASP A 19 -18.94 -10.30 0.88
C ASP A 19 -18.81 -8.76 0.75
N LEU A 20 -17.62 -8.25 0.46
CA LEU A 20 -17.37 -6.84 0.25
C LEU A 20 -18.06 -6.32 -1.01
N LEU A 21 -17.92 -7.03 -2.12
CA LEU A 21 -18.57 -6.68 -3.39
C LEU A 21 -20.09 -6.84 -3.32
N GLY A 22 -20.58 -7.90 -2.70
CA GLY A 22 -22.01 -8.17 -2.59
C GLY A 22 -22.75 -7.04 -1.87
N ARG A 23 -22.24 -6.58 -0.73
CA ARG A 23 -22.84 -5.45 0.00
C ARG A 23 -22.79 -4.16 -0.82
N SER A 24 -21.63 -3.81 -1.34
CA SER A 24 -21.46 -2.55 -2.07
C SER A 24 -22.30 -2.49 -3.34
N LEU A 25 -22.39 -3.58 -4.09
CA LEU A 25 -23.22 -3.66 -5.29
C LEU A 25 -24.71 -3.61 -4.98
N THR A 26 -25.14 -4.25 -3.87
CA THR A 26 -26.52 -4.17 -3.41
C THR A 26 -26.90 -2.73 -3.04
N ASP A 27 -26.05 -2.04 -2.28
CA ASP A 27 -26.30 -0.65 -1.90
C ASP A 27 -26.34 0.29 -3.13
N VAL A 28 -25.45 0.08 -4.10
CA VAL A 28 -25.46 0.81 -5.38
C VAL A 28 -26.78 0.56 -6.12
N ALA A 29 -27.22 -0.70 -6.24
CA ALA A 29 -28.45 -1.04 -6.95
C ALA A 29 -29.69 -0.42 -6.30
N VAL A 30 -29.82 -0.52 -4.97
CA VAL A 30 -30.94 0.07 -4.20
C VAL A 30 -31.02 1.58 -4.37
N ARG A 31 -29.87 2.27 -4.26
CA ARG A 31 -29.82 3.75 -4.41
C ARG A 31 -30.09 4.18 -5.85
N THR A 32 -29.62 3.43 -6.84
CA THR A 32 -29.90 3.71 -8.25
C THR A 32 -31.40 3.57 -8.54
N GLU A 33 -32.04 2.51 -8.06
CA GLU A 33 -33.49 2.31 -8.18
C GLU A 33 -34.29 3.41 -7.49
N HIS A 34 -33.84 3.87 -6.32
CA HIS A 34 -34.45 4.99 -5.62
C HIS A 34 -34.32 6.30 -6.43
N ALA A 35 -33.13 6.57 -6.98
CA ALA A 35 -32.90 7.74 -7.83
C ALA A 35 -33.79 7.71 -9.08
N GLU A 36 -33.96 6.55 -9.75
CA GLU A 36 -34.87 6.41 -10.91
C GLU A 36 -36.31 6.72 -10.56
N ARG A 37 -36.82 6.20 -9.43
CA ARG A 37 -38.20 6.46 -8.99
C ARG A 37 -38.43 7.92 -8.63
N THR A 38 -37.42 8.57 -8.07
CA THR A 38 -37.52 9.97 -7.60
C THR A 38 -37.35 10.99 -8.74
N LEU A 39 -36.66 10.59 -9.82
CA LEU A 39 -36.24 11.50 -10.89
C LEU A 39 -37.40 12.30 -11.54
N ALA A 40 -38.59 11.70 -11.64
CA ALA A 40 -39.73 12.32 -12.25
C ALA A 40 -40.42 13.34 -11.31
N VAL A 41 -40.23 13.23 -9.99
CA VAL A 41 -40.92 14.00 -8.96
C VAL A 41 -40.00 15.04 -8.34
N ASP A 42 -38.75 14.63 -8.02
CA ASP A 42 -37.74 15.47 -7.38
C ASP A 42 -36.35 15.20 -7.98
N ARG A 43 -35.96 16.07 -8.91
CA ARG A 43 -34.66 15.97 -9.61
C ARG A 43 -33.47 16.22 -8.69
N GLU A 44 -33.63 17.04 -7.67
CA GLU A 44 -32.54 17.37 -6.75
C GLU A 44 -32.27 16.20 -5.81
N ALA A 45 -33.32 15.56 -5.28
CA ALA A 45 -33.22 14.35 -4.51
C ALA A 45 -32.60 13.18 -5.33
N ALA A 46 -33.01 12.99 -6.57
CA ALA A 46 -32.45 12.00 -7.46
C ALA A 46 -30.96 12.27 -7.74
N ALA A 47 -30.57 13.52 -7.96
CA ALA A 47 -29.16 13.87 -8.13
C ALA A 47 -28.34 13.60 -6.87
N ALA A 48 -28.86 13.89 -5.67
CA ALA A 48 -28.20 13.58 -4.41
C ALA A 48 -27.93 12.07 -4.26
N GLU A 49 -28.89 11.22 -4.56
CA GLU A 49 -28.71 9.76 -4.55
C GLU A 49 -27.62 9.30 -5.55
N MET A 50 -27.55 9.89 -6.74
CA MET A 50 -26.51 9.57 -7.71
C MET A 50 -25.11 10.03 -7.25
N PHE A 51 -24.99 11.12 -6.49
CA PHE A 51 -23.74 11.51 -5.86
C PHE A 51 -23.28 10.46 -4.83
N GLU A 52 -24.20 9.98 -3.99
CA GLU A 52 -23.91 8.92 -3.02
C GLU A 52 -23.50 7.61 -3.72
N VAL A 53 -24.17 7.22 -4.79
CA VAL A 53 -23.79 6.03 -5.61
C VAL A 53 -22.38 6.17 -6.13
N ARG A 54 -22.00 7.34 -6.66
CA ARG A 54 -20.66 7.60 -7.17
C ARG A 54 -19.61 7.49 -6.07
N ASP A 55 -19.87 8.07 -4.91
CA ASP A 55 -18.92 8.09 -3.80
C ASP A 55 -18.80 6.71 -3.14
N LEU A 56 -19.89 5.95 -3.05
CA LEU A 56 -19.88 4.55 -2.62
C LEU A 56 -19.06 3.69 -3.59
N SER A 57 -19.30 3.82 -4.90
CA SER A 57 -18.53 3.09 -5.91
C SER A 57 -17.03 3.37 -5.83
N ARG A 58 -16.65 4.64 -5.61
CA ARG A 58 -15.23 5.02 -5.44
C ARG A 58 -14.62 4.44 -4.16
N ARG A 59 -15.37 4.39 -3.06
CA ARG A 59 -14.92 3.76 -1.81
C ARG A 59 -14.72 2.26 -2.01
N SER A 60 -15.71 1.57 -2.56
CA SER A 60 -15.67 0.13 -2.82
C SER A 60 -14.51 -0.27 -3.74
N LEU A 61 -14.25 0.51 -4.79
CA LEU A 61 -13.09 0.27 -5.66
C LEU A 61 -11.75 0.43 -4.93
N ARG A 62 -11.63 1.36 -3.97
CA ARG A 62 -10.42 1.48 -3.14
C ARG A 62 -10.27 0.28 -2.20
N GLU A 63 -11.35 -0.16 -1.58
CA GLU A 63 -11.36 -1.31 -0.67
C GLU A 63 -11.01 -2.61 -1.41
N VAL A 64 -11.61 -2.86 -2.57
CA VAL A 64 -11.26 -3.99 -3.44
C VAL A 64 -9.80 -3.96 -3.84
N ARG A 65 -9.27 -2.81 -4.26
CA ARG A 65 -7.84 -2.68 -4.60
C ARG A 65 -6.95 -3.00 -3.41
N THR A 66 -7.32 -2.56 -2.21
CA THR A 66 -6.57 -2.85 -0.99
C THR A 66 -6.59 -4.35 -0.67
N VAL A 67 -7.73 -5.00 -0.77
CA VAL A 67 -7.87 -6.45 -0.55
C VAL A 67 -7.06 -7.23 -1.59
N VAL A 68 -7.17 -6.89 -2.87
CA VAL A 68 -6.41 -7.54 -3.96
C VAL A 68 -4.90 -7.32 -3.81
N GLN A 69 -4.48 -6.12 -3.41
CA GLN A 69 -3.06 -5.82 -3.17
C GLN A 69 -2.50 -6.59 -1.97
N ASN A 70 -3.29 -6.76 -0.92
CA ASN A 70 -2.88 -7.55 0.25
C ASN A 70 -2.83 -9.06 -0.04
N TYR A 71 -3.65 -9.53 -1.00
CA TYR A 71 -3.73 -10.96 -1.35
C TYR A 71 -2.72 -11.41 -2.42
N ARG A 72 -2.22 -10.52 -3.26
CA ARG A 72 -1.05 -10.85 -4.06
C ARG A 72 0.09 -11.03 -3.06
N ALA A 73 0.54 -12.28 -2.89
CA ALA A 73 1.86 -12.54 -2.33
C ALA A 73 2.84 -11.72 -3.18
N ILE A 74 3.12 -10.50 -2.74
CA ILE A 74 4.01 -9.58 -3.46
C ILE A 74 5.38 -10.19 -3.24
N ASP A 75 5.96 -10.77 -4.27
CA ASP A 75 7.33 -11.27 -4.18
C ASP A 75 8.26 -10.09 -3.92
N LEU A 76 8.95 -10.15 -2.78
CA LEU A 76 9.84 -9.08 -2.35
C LEU A 76 10.97 -8.84 -3.36
N ASP A 77 11.49 -9.91 -3.96
CA ASP A 77 12.57 -9.83 -4.93
C ASP A 77 12.10 -9.19 -6.24
N GLU A 78 10.88 -9.51 -6.70
CA GLU A 78 10.25 -8.84 -7.85
C GLU A 78 10.00 -7.36 -7.59
N VAL A 79 9.57 -7.00 -6.37
CA VAL A 79 9.36 -5.61 -5.98
C VAL A 79 10.67 -4.84 -5.93
N LEU A 80 11.73 -5.42 -5.35
CA LEU A 80 13.05 -4.79 -5.31
C LEU A 80 13.59 -4.53 -6.72
N ALA A 81 13.47 -5.50 -7.62
CA ALA A 81 13.87 -5.34 -9.03
C ALA A 81 13.04 -4.25 -9.74
N SER A 82 11.72 -4.23 -9.54
CA SER A 82 10.83 -3.24 -10.14
C SER A 82 11.10 -1.83 -9.61
N VAL A 83 11.27 -1.67 -8.29
CA VAL A 83 11.56 -0.38 -7.65
C VAL A 83 12.90 0.16 -8.13
N ARG A 84 13.92 -0.68 -8.23
CA ARG A 84 15.22 -0.29 -8.79
C ARG A 84 15.06 0.26 -10.22
N ALA A 85 14.38 -0.48 -11.09
CA ALA A 85 14.16 -0.06 -12.47
C ALA A 85 13.39 1.27 -12.57
N VAL A 86 12.36 1.48 -11.73
CA VAL A 86 11.56 2.72 -11.69
C VAL A 86 12.38 3.91 -11.19
N LEU A 87 13.20 3.74 -10.15
CA LEU A 87 14.06 4.79 -9.63
C LEU A 87 15.16 5.16 -10.64
N GLU A 88 15.78 4.15 -11.28
CA GLU A 88 16.79 4.37 -12.32
C GLU A 88 16.19 5.08 -13.56
N ALA A 89 14.95 4.77 -13.94
CA ALA A 89 14.24 5.48 -15.00
C ALA A 89 13.89 6.94 -14.67
N ALA A 90 13.92 7.29 -13.38
CA ALA A 90 13.75 8.66 -12.87
C ALA A 90 15.09 9.34 -12.52
N ASP A 91 16.21 8.83 -13.09
CA ASP A 91 17.57 9.32 -12.86
C ASP A 91 18.07 9.22 -11.40
N VAL A 92 17.43 8.35 -10.59
CA VAL A 92 17.86 8.05 -9.22
C VAL A 92 18.69 6.76 -9.22
N ARG A 93 19.99 6.86 -8.93
CA ARG A 93 20.86 5.68 -8.79
C ARG A 93 20.40 4.85 -7.60
N CYS A 94 19.93 3.62 -7.85
CA CYS A 94 19.42 2.73 -6.82
C CYS A 94 20.39 1.58 -6.56
N THR A 95 20.81 1.43 -5.29
CA THR A 95 21.63 0.30 -4.83
C THR A 95 20.80 -0.58 -3.90
N VAL A 96 20.76 -1.89 -4.16
CA VAL A 96 19.98 -2.85 -3.38
C VAL A 96 20.92 -3.95 -2.87
N TRP A 97 20.89 -4.19 -1.54
CA TRP A 97 21.47 -5.34 -0.87
C TRP A 97 20.39 -5.99 -0.02
N ALA A 98 20.00 -7.21 -0.34
CA ALA A 98 18.90 -7.86 0.34
C ALA A 98 19.18 -9.35 0.53
N ASP A 99 19.12 -9.80 1.77
CA ASP A 99 19.01 -11.21 2.14
C ASP A 99 17.54 -11.51 2.46
N THR A 100 16.83 -12.06 1.47
CA THR A 100 15.38 -12.32 1.54
C THR A 100 15.06 -13.80 1.76
N GLY A 101 16.06 -14.69 1.58
CA GLY A 101 15.84 -16.13 1.53
C GLY A 101 15.41 -16.74 2.86
N SER A 102 15.83 -16.16 3.99
CA SER A 102 15.51 -16.63 5.34
C SER A 102 14.18 -16.09 5.88
N LEU A 103 13.57 -15.10 5.21
CA LEU A 103 12.39 -14.39 5.73
C LEU A 103 11.09 -15.18 5.53
N PRO A 104 10.20 -15.23 6.54
CA PRO A 104 8.85 -15.76 6.41
C PRO A 104 8.05 -15.07 5.28
N PRO A 105 7.13 -15.77 4.59
CA PRO A 105 6.34 -15.20 3.50
C PRO A 105 5.56 -13.93 3.89
N GLU A 106 5.05 -13.88 5.11
CA GLU A 106 4.31 -12.72 5.63
C GLU A 106 5.23 -11.51 5.81
N THR A 107 6.42 -11.72 6.37
CA THR A 107 7.46 -10.69 6.51
C THR A 107 7.90 -10.17 5.13
N ARG A 108 8.15 -11.05 4.16
CA ARG A 108 8.48 -10.66 2.77
C ARG A 108 7.40 -9.78 2.16
N THR A 109 6.12 -10.15 2.27
CA THR A 109 5.00 -9.37 1.75
C THR A 109 4.89 -8.00 2.42
N LEU A 110 5.10 -7.93 3.73
CA LEU A 110 5.06 -6.69 4.47
C LEU A 110 6.21 -5.76 4.07
N LEU A 111 7.44 -6.27 4.03
CA LEU A 111 8.62 -5.49 3.61
C LEU A 111 8.50 -5.03 2.15
N ALA A 112 7.96 -5.86 1.24
CA ALA A 112 7.68 -5.46 -0.13
C ALA A 112 6.72 -4.26 -0.21
N THR A 113 5.73 -4.20 0.69
CA THR A 113 4.82 -3.04 0.77
C THR A 113 5.55 -1.79 1.28
N VAL A 114 6.46 -1.94 2.26
CA VAL A 114 7.30 -0.84 2.76
C VAL A 114 8.21 -0.29 1.66
N VAL A 115 8.87 -1.16 0.90
CA VAL A 115 9.75 -0.79 -0.23
C VAL A 115 8.99 0.01 -1.29
N ARG A 116 7.79 -0.42 -1.68
CA ARG A 116 6.95 0.29 -2.67
C ARG A 116 6.54 1.67 -2.20
N GLU A 117 6.12 1.79 -0.96
CA GLU A 117 5.73 3.07 -0.38
C GLU A 117 6.94 4.00 -0.25
N GLY A 118 8.08 3.48 0.22
CA GLY A 118 9.34 4.21 0.28
C GLY A 118 9.76 4.75 -1.09
N ALA A 119 9.72 3.92 -2.13
CA ALA A 119 10.04 4.35 -3.51
C ALA A 119 9.08 5.44 -4.01
N THR A 120 7.78 5.30 -3.71
CA THR A 120 6.79 6.32 -4.04
C THR A 120 7.10 7.65 -3.35
N ASN A 121 7.52 7.60 -2.08
CA ASN A 121 7.90 8.78 -1.32
C ASN A 121 9.17 9.44 -1.88
N VAL A 122 10.17 8.66 -2.26
CA VAL A 122 11.37 9.18 -2.95
C VAL A 122 10.97 9.97 -4.19
N LEU A 123 10.17 9.38 -5.08
CA LEU A 123 9.76 10.00 -6.35
C LEU A 123 8.88 11.24 -6.17
N LYS A 124 8.02 11.27 -5.15
CA LYS A 124 7.07 12.37 -4.95
C LYS A 124 7.59 13.50 -4.07
N HIS A 125 8.48 13.19 -3.14
CA HIS A 125 8.81 14.09 -2.03
C HIS A 125 10.30 14.40 -1.91
N SER A 126 11.14 13.90 -2.83
CA SER A 126 12.55 14.24 -2.85
C SER A 126 13.04 14.62 -4.25
N LYS A 127 14.23 15.24 -4.29
CA LYS A 127 15.04 15.42 -5.50
C LYS A 127 16.26 14.51 -5.40
N ALA A 128 16.01 13.23 -5.11
CA ALA A 128 17.08 12.28 -4.87
C ALA A 128 17.87 12.00 -6.14
N GLU A 129 19.19 11.92 -5.98
CA GLU A 129 20.11 11.38 -6.99
C GLU A 129 20.53 9.95 -6.64
N ARG A 130 20.39 9.58 -5.37
CA ARG A 130 20.78 8.26 -4.84
C ARG A 130 19.76 7.74 -3.86
N CYS A 131 19.48 6.44 -3.98
CA CYS A 131 18.67 5.67 -3.05
C CYS A 131 19.39 4.35 -2.75
N THR A 132 19.46 3.98 -1.48
CA THR A 132 20.02 2.70 -1.03
C THR A 132 18.95 1.94 -0.29
N ILE A 133 18.78 0.64 -0.60
CA ILE A 133 17.85 -0.27 0.05
C ILE A 133 18.67 -1.43 0.59
N THR A 134 18.57 -1.69 1.89
CA THR A 134 19.18 -2.86 2.53
C THR A 134 18.13 -3.67 3.26
N ILE A 135 18.22 -5.00 3.17
CA ILE A 135 17.39 -5.92 3.94
C ILE A 135 18.29 -6.98 4.53
N GLU A 136 18.30 -7.07 5.85
CA GLU A 136 19.06 -8.07 6.60
C GLU A 136 18.32 -8.45 7.88
N ASN A 137 18.20 -9.74 8.18
CA ASN A 137 17.60 -10.26 9.43
C ASN A 137 16.22 -9.64 9.77
N GLY A 138 15.34 -9.44 8.77
CA GLY A 138 14.02 -8.84 8.98
C GLY A 138 14.04 -7.32 9.15
N VAL A 139 15.19 -6.66 9.03
CA VAL A 139 15.34 -5.21 9.05
C VAL A 139 15.50 -4.69 7.62
N LEU A 140 14.58 -3.84 7.21
CA LEU A 140 14.67 -3.05 5.99
C LEU A 140 15.13 -1.64 6.35
N GLU A 141 16.13 -1.14 5.66
CA GLU A 141 16.50 0.26 5.66
C GLU A 141 16.50 0.80 4.23
N MET A 142 15.81 1.90 4.01
CA MET A 142 15.80 2.62 2.75
C MET A 142 16.19 4.06 3.00
N SER A 143 17.29 4.50 2.39
CA SER A 143 17.85 5.84 2.55
C SER A 143 17.99 6.52 1.21
N ASN A 144 17.53 7.76 1.10
CA ASN A 144 17.76 8.61 -0.07
C ASN A 144 18.31 9.97 0.33
N ASP A 145 18.99 10.63 -0.63
CA ASP A 145 19.38 12.03 -0.55
C ASP A 145 18.28 12.96 -1.15
N GLY A 146 18.58 14.23 -1.30
CA GLY A 146 17.72 15.19 -2.00
C GLY A 146 16.48 15.64 -1.21
N VAL A 147 16.49 15.50 0.12
CA VAL A 147 15.42 16.01 0.98
C VAL A 147 15.63 17.49 1.24
N SER A 148 14.73 18.32 0.73
CA SER A 148 14.77 19.79 0.86
C SER A 148 13.54 20.25 1.63
N GLY A 149 13.73 20.93 2.76
CA GLY A 149 12.68 21.60 3.51
C GLY A 149 12.71 21.32 5.02
N PRO A 150 12.04 22.15 5.82
CA PRO A 150 11.90 21.89 7.24
C PRO A 150 11.16 20.56 7.42
N VAL A 151 11.68 19.76 8.32
CA VAL A 151 11.04 18.54 8.80
C VAL A 151 9.72 18.95 9.45
N GLY A 152 8.66 19.04 8.64
CA GLY A 152 7.38 19.54 9.08
C GLY A 152 6.39 18.41 9.22
N GLU A 153 5.81 18.33 10.34
CA GLU A 153 4.44 17.98 10.81
C GLU A 153 3.56 16.96 10.05
N HIS A 154 3.94 16.46 8.89
CA HIS A 154 3.14 15.50 8.15
C HIS A 154 3.98 14.27 7.78
N ALA A 155 3.93 13.24 8.63
CA ALA A 155 4.26 11.90 8.13
C ALA A 155 3.38 11.64 6.90
N PRO A 156 3.95 11.25 5.74
CA PRO A 156 3.16 10.97 4.54
C PRO A 156 2.02 10.02 4.90
N ILE A 157 0.79 10.33 4.46
CA ILE A 157 -0.45 9.60 4.84
C ILE A 157 -0.30 8.08 4.61
N GLY A 158 0.48 7.67 3.61
CA GLY A 158 0.80 6.28 3.32
C GLY A 158 1.57 5.54 4.43
N LEU A 159 2.46 6.24 5.16
CA LEU A 159 3.29 5.62 6.21
C LEU A 159 2.51 5.33 7.50
N ALA A 160 1.47 6.10 7.83
CA ALA A 160 0.68 5.88 9.05
C ALA A 160 -0.04 4.53 9.02
N GLY A 161 -0.70 4.18 7.92
CA GLY A 161 -1.36 2.88 7.74
C GLY A 161 -0.36 1.72 7.67
N LEU A 162 0.85 1.98 7.13
CA LEU A 162 1.92 1.01 7.06
C LEU A 162 2.53 0.74 8.44
N ALA A 163 2.73 1.78 9.25
CA ALA A 163 3.20 1.66 10.64
C ALA A 163 2.25 0.81 11.49
N GLN A 164 0.94 0.95 11.30
CA GLN A 164 -0.04 0.11 11.99
C GLN A 164 0.11 -1.37 11.60
N ARG A 165 0.29 -1.69 10.31
CA ARG A 165 0.50 -3.07 9.83
C ARG A 165 1.79 -3.67 10.34
N VAL A 166 2.89 -2.90 10.32
CA VAL A 166 4.20 -3.34 10.85
C VAL A 166 4.10 -3.64 12.35
N ARG A 167 3.41 -2.77 13.12
CA ARG A 167 3.17 -3.01 14.56
C ARG A 167 2.30 -4.25 14.80
N ALA A 168 1.27 -4.48 13.99
CA ALA A 168 0.43 -5.69 14.11
C ALA A 168 1.21 -6.97 13.86
N ALA A 169 2.30 -6.92 13.08
CA ALA A 169 3.24 -8.01 12.88
C ALA A 169 4.35 -8.08 13.96
N GLY A 170 4.24 -7.31 15.05
CA GLY A 170 5.24 -7.28 16.13
C GLY A 170 6.48 -6.46 15.80
N GLY A 171 6.46 -5.65 14.75
CA GLY A 171 7.58 -4.86 14.27
C GLY A 171 7.49 -3.36 14.60
N THR A 172 8.49 -2.61 14.12
CA THR A 172 8.56 -1.14 14.21
C THR A 172 8.78 -0.53 12.84
N LEU A 173 8.19 0.65 12.58
CA LEU A 173 8.44 1.47 11.40
C LEU A 173 8.82 2.87 11.86
N GLU A 174 9.98 3.31 11.43
CA GLU A 174 10.52 4.64 11.67
C GLU A 174 10.79 5.32 10.33
N ALA A 175 10.51 6.61 10.25
CA ALA A 175 10.67 7.37 9.01
C ALA A 175 11.01 8.82 9.36
N GLU A 176 12.27 9.18 9.16
CA GLU A 176 12.81 10.45 9.63
C GLU A 176 13.90 11.00 8.70
N PRO A 177 14.07 12.32 8.67
CA PRO A 177 15.23 12.91 8.06
C PRO A 177 16.44 12.71 8.95
N VAL A 178 17.58 12.42 8.31
CA VAL A 178 18.87 12.25 8.98
C VAL A 178 19.87 13.26 8.47
N ALA A 179 20.98 13.43 9.17
CA ALA A 179 22.03 14.39 8.84
C ALA A 179 22.49 14.25 7.37
N GLY A 180 22.84 15.41 6.76
CA GLY A 180 23.33 15.47 5.38
C GLY A 180 22.25 15.47 4.29
N GLY A 181 21.03 15.95 4.61
CA GLY A 181 19.94 16.08 3.63
C GLY A 181 19.41 14.74 3.14
N ARG A 182 19.46 13.72 3.99
CA ARG A 182 18.96 12.36 3.70
C ARG A 182 17.69 12.08 4.47
N TYR A 183 16.90 11.13 3.96
CA TYR A 183 15.75 10.56 4.62
C TYR A 183 15.99 9.08 4.85
N LEU A 184 15.63 8.58 6.01
CA LEU A 184 15.72 7.18 6.39
C LEU A 184 14.32 6.65 6.67
N LEU A 185 13.95 5.58 5.99
CA LEU A 185 12.79 4.74 6.29
C LEU A 185 13.34 3.40 6.79
N ARG A 186 13.02 3.04 8.02
CA ARG A 186 13.46 1.79 8.65
C ARG A 186 12.26 0.99 9.13
N ALA A 187 12.18 -0.27 8.73
CA ALA A 187 11.20 -1.22 9.21
C ALA A 187 11.92 -2.43 9.80
N ALA A 188 11.63 -2.77 11.04
CA ALA A 188 12.12 -3.99 11.66
C ALA A 188 10.93 -4.92 11.95
N VAL A 189 10.97 -6.14 11.46
CA VAL A 189 9.92 -7.15 11.64
C VAL A 189 10.58 -8.42 12.16
N PRO A 190 9.98 -9.18 13.08
CA PRO A 190 10.51 -10.47 13.51
C PRO A 190 10.77 -11.38 12.31
N ALA A 191 11.97 -11.97 12.27
CA ALA A 191 12.44 -12.89 11.23
C ALA A 191 12.08 -14.34 11.60
#